data_9f6f7d1392fe89639c64163a8e28ecf7
#
_entry.id   9f6f7d1392fe89639c64163a8e28ecf7
#
_cell.length_a   1.000
_cell.length_b   1.000
_cell.length_c   1.000
_cell.angle_alpha   90.00
_cell.angle_beta   90.00
_cell.angle_gamma   90.00
#
_symmetry.space_group_name_H-M   'P 1'
#
loop_
_entity.id
_entity.type
_entity.pdbx_description
1 polymer ?
#
loop_
_entity_poly.entity_id
_entity_poly.type
_entity_poly.pdbx_seq_one_letter_code
_entity_poly.pdbx_strand_id
1 'polypeptide(L)'
;MLIREAIEDRLAAGAAHGVDGVQVRLPLSLKTDRVPVRTGMFQRLAASRQFALGDRSGVLRAAQGRSGRAFRMDVRQRVIVKALVSRHVGKAATRAGALAAHVAYLGRSGAGAEGARPDFFGRMDDGVEAALETRGWSGDRHHFRFIISPEHGDRIADLRGYVREVMARVSADLGEPDLRWVATCHYDTDQPHAHVLVRGRRADGRDLVIPRDYMGYGFRARAQEVAQERLGDLSRVEAERRVWKETQADRFTGLDRRLLAAADAGGMVDDGTGGTGAWAALSRGRLRHLEGLGLAVRTGRRYRLEPEMEIELRTLQVRRDIIRTMNQRRLEGAREVRLLGRDKVAGVVVKTGFHDEVGAAPWVVVRDAQGVEHYGRLKVGGQALAVGDAVALAPVGQGMAVVMKGRSLER
;
A
#
# COMPACT_ATOMS: atom_id res chain seq x y z
N MET A 1 13.24 -4.92 -35.60
CA MET A 1 13.78 -4.83 -34.23
C MET A 1 12.74 -5.35 -33.28
N LEU A 2 12.93 -6.51 -32.70
CA LEU A 2 11.99 -7.12 -31.78
C LEU A 2 12.04 -6.36 -30.44
N ILE A 3 10.90 -6.22 -29.75
CA ILE A 3 10.80 -5.57 -28.43
C ILE A 3 11.82 -6.13 -27.43
N ARG A 4 12.22 -7.37 -27.61
CA ARG A 4 13.26 -8.07 -26.87
C ARG A 4 14.63 -7.37 -27.00
N GLU A 5 15.10 -7.07 -28.21
CA GLU A 5 16.39 -6.41 -28.47
C GLU A 5 16.44 -5.00 -27.87
N ALA A 6 15.36 -4.23 -27.99
CA ALA A 6 15.29 -2.89 -27.42
C ALA A 6 15.25 -2.86 -25.88
N ILE A 7 14.81 -3.95 -25.23
CA ILE A 7 14.85 -4.10 -23.78
C ILE A 7 16.23 -4.58 -23.34
N GLU A 8 16.85 -5.50 -24.09
CA GLU A 8 18.19 -5.99 -23.83
C GLU A 8 19.25 -4.89 -24.01
N ASP A 9 19.14 -4.07 -25.06
CA ASP A 9 20.00 -2.91 -25.28
C ASP A 9 19.90 -1.85 -24.16
N ARG A 10 18.70 -1.63 -23.61
CA ARG A 10 18.53 -0.70 -22.50
C ARG A 10 18.99 -1.24 -21.15
N LEU A 11 18.88 -2.54 -20.94
CA LEU A 11 19.46 -3.19 -19.76
C LEU A 11 21.00 -3.18 -19.82
N ALA A 12 21.56 -3.38 -21.01
CA ALA A 12 23.00 -3.28 -21.24
C ALA A 12 23.51 -1.83 -21.09
N ALA A 13 22.79 -0.83 -21.61
CA ALA A 13 23.14 0.57 -21.46
C ALA A 13 23.04 1.07 -20.02
N GLY A 14 22.12 0.53 -19.22
CA GLY A 14 22.01 0.82 -17.78
C GLY A 14 23.15 0.21 -16.95
N ALA A 15 23.72 -0.90 -17.41
CA ALA A 15 24.86 -1.54 -16.77
C ALA A 15 26.21 -0.82 -17.08
N ALA A 16 26.29 -0.09 -18.19
CA ALA A 16 27.51 0.62 -18.63
C ALA A 16 27.75 1.97 -17.90
N HIS A 17 26.76 2.52 -17.20
CA HIS A 17 26.91 3.73 -16.41
C HIS A 17 27.07 3.34 -14.93
N GLY A 18 28.34 3.07 -14.55
CA GLY A 18 28.76 2.63 -13.22
C GLY A 18 28.25 3.51 -12.07
N VAL A 19 27.08 3.20 -11.62
CA VAL A 19 26.64 3.49 -10.28
C VAL A 19 26.76 2.17 -9.54
N ASP A 20 27.56 2.13 -8.47
CA ASP A 20 27.65 1.02 -7.53
C ASP A 20 26.23 0.62 -7.09
N GLY A 21 25.58 -0.14 -7.91
CA GLY A 21 24.17 -0.50 -7.82
C GLY A 21 24.08 -1.96 -7.47
N VAL A 22 23.43 -2.22 -6.36
CA VAL A 22 22.84 -3.50 -6.02
C VAL A 22 22.46 -4.23 -7.31
N GLN A 23 23.20 -5.29 -7.66
CA GLN A 23 22.84 -6.16 -8.78
C GLN A 23 21.45 -6.71 -8.49
N VAL A 24 20.44 -6.18 -9.16
CA VAL A 24 19.13 -6.79 -9.15
C VAL A 24 19.27 -8.16 -9.80
N ARG A 25 19.32 -9.21 -9.00
CA ARG A 25 19.27 -10.58 -9.52
C ARG A 25 17.95 -10.73 -10.25
N LEU A 26 18.01 -10.84 -11.57
CA LEU A 26 16.84 -11.17 -12.35
C LEU A 26 16.30 -12.53 -11.85
N PRO A 27 14.97 -12.64 -11.65
CA PRO A 27 14.35 -13.89 -11.26
C PRO A 27 14.82 -15.04 -12.16
N LEU A 28 15.03 -16.22 -11.59
CA LEU A 28 15.45 -17.42 -12.34
C LEU A 28 14.50 -17.72 -13.51
N SER A 29 13.21 -17.41 -13.35
CA SER A 29 12.18 -17.51 -14.39
C SER A 29 12.44 -16.65 -15.63
N LEU A 30 13.24 -15.58 -15.51
CA LEU A 30 13.65 -14.75 -16.65
C LEU A 30 14.88 -15.29 -17.39
N LYS A 31 15.59 -16.26 -16.80
CA LYS A 31 16.74 -16.91 -17.40
C LYS A 31 16.39 -18.12 -18.24
N THR A 32 15.15 -18.60 -18.17
CA THR A 32 14.68 -19.76 -18.91
C THR A 32 13.73 -19.35 -20.03
N ASP A 33 13.99 -19.82 -21.25
CA ASP A 33 13.17 -19.56 -22.46
C ASP A 33 11.74 -20.13 -22.41
N ARG A 34 11.34 -20.70 -21.27
CA ARG A 34 10.04 -21.35 -21.08
C ARG A 34 8.95 -20.48 -20.46
N VAL A 35 9.27 -19.23 -20.11
CA VAL A 35 8.25 -18.32 -19.56
C VAL A 35 7.45 -17.71 -20.70
N PRO A 36 6.11 -17.71 -20.67
CA PRO A 36 5.30 -17.03 -21.68
C PRO A 36 5.79 -15.59 -21.85
N VAL A 37 5.97 -15.15 -23.09
CA VAL A 37 6.55 -13.83 -23.44
C VAL A 37 5.87 -12.66 -22.70
N ARG A 38 4.57 -12.79 -22.40
CA ARG A 38 3.80 -11.84 -21.61
C ARG A 38 4.31 -11.72 -20.17
N THR A 39 4.52 -12.84 -19.51
CA THR A 39 4.97 -12.90 -18.09
C THR A 39 6.40 -12.42 -17.96
N GLY A 40 7.29 -12.84 -18.87
CA GLY A 40 8.68 -12.39 -18.92
C GLY A 40 8.82 -10.87 -19.14
N MET A 41 7.98 -10.29 -20.02
CA MET A 41 7.97 -8.86 -20.25
C MET A 41 7.52 -8.07 -19.01
N PHE A 42 6.53 -8.57 -18.25
CA PHE A 42 6.10 -7.94 -17.01
C PHE A 42 7.15 -7.96 -15.93
N GLN A 43 7.85 -9.06 -15.78
CA GLN A 43 8.92 -9.22 -14.79
C GLN A 43 10.11 -8.30 -15.09
N ARG A 44 10.48 -8.18 -16.36
CA ARG A 44 11.52 -7.24 -16.81
C ARG A 44 11.12 -5.78 -16.64
N LEU A 45 9.86 -5.47 -16.91
CA LEU A 45 9.31 -4.12 -16.68
C LEU A 45 9.25 -3.80 -15.18
N ALA A 46 8.86 -4.76 -14.33
CA ALA A 46 8.85 -4.60 -12.88
C ALA A 46 10.26 -4.40 -12.28
N ALA A 47 11.27 -4.99 -12.88
CA ALA A 47 12.66 -4.81 -12.50
C ALA A 47 13.30 -3.54 -13.12
N SER A 48 12.64 -2.87 -14.05
CA SER A 48 13.18 -1.68 -14.69
C SER A 48 13.07 -0.44 -13.80
N ARG A 49 14.08 0.46 -13.86
CA ARG A 49 14.10 1.73 -13.14
C ARG A 49 12.89 2.62 -13.46
N GLN A 50 12.39 2.58 -14.70
CA GLN A 50 11.19 3.34 -15.11
C GLN A 50 9.90 2.81 -14.47
N PHE A 51 9.82 1.51 -14.25
CA PHE A 51 8.73 0.89 -13.51
C PHE A 51 8.85 1.21 -12.02
N ALA A 52 10.07 1.27 -11.50
CA ALA A 52 10.39 1.67 -10.14
C ALA A 52 10.00 3.11 -9.82
N LEU A 53 10.08 4.01 -10.78
CA LEU A 53 9.66 5.41 -10.65
C LEU A 53 8.12 5.60 -10.71
N GLY A 54 7.36 4.52 -10.80
CA GLY A 54 5.88 4.56 -10.80
C GLY A 54 5.28 4.97 -12.16
N ASP A 55 6.09 5.16 -13.19
CA ASP A 55 5.60 5.54 -14.51
C ASP A 55 5.24 4.32 -15.39
N ARG A 56 4.29 3.52 -14.90
CA ARG A 56 3.66 2.45 -15.72
C ARG A 56 3.08 3.00 -17.01
N SER A 57 2.59 4.23 -16.98
CA SER A 57 1.98 4.88 -18.14
C SER A 57 3.01 5.34 -19.15
N GLY A 58 4.20 5.76 -18.73
CA GLY A 58 5.29 6.14 -19.63
C GLY A 58 5.84 4.94 -20.41
N VAL A 59 6.02 3.81 -19.73
CA VAL A 59 6.47 2.56 -20.36
C VAL A 59 5.41 2.04 -21.33
N LEU A 60 4.13 2.08 -20.95
CA LEU A 60 3.02 1.67 -21.82
C LEU A 60 2.85 2.66 -23.00
N ARG A 61 2.98 3.97 -22.80
CA ARG A 61 2.97 4.98 -23.88
C ARG A 61 4.13 4.79 -24.84
N ALA A 62 5.33 4.55 -24.35
CA ALA A 62 6.49 4.27 -25.18
C ALA A 62 6.34 2.97 -26.00
N ALA A 63 5.68 1.97 -25.45
CA ALA A 63 5.34 0.74 -26.16
C ALA A 63 4.19 0.93 -27.15
N GLN A 64 3.19 1.75 -26.83
CA GLN A 64 2.06 2.06 -27.70
C GLN A 64 2.44 3.01 -28.84
N GLY A 65 3.24 4.05 -28.56
CA GLY A 65 3.74 4.98 -29.60
C GLY A 65 4.58 4.27 -30.65
N ARG A 66 5.33 3.21 -30.25
CA ARG A 66 6.09 2.38 -31.20
C ARG A 66 5.23 1.38 -31.97
N SER A 67 4.10 0.96 -31.43
CA SER A 67 3.23 -0.04 -32.08
C SER A 67 2.16 0.56 -32.99
N GLY A 68 1.98 1.90 -32.98
CA GLY A 68 0.92 2.60 -33.75
C GLY A 68 -0.51 2.18 -33.37
N ARG A 69 -0.71 1.46 -32.26
CA ARG A 69 -2.01 0.91 -31.88
C ARG A 69 -2.81 1.90 -31.04
N ALA A 70 -4.09 1.99 -31.33
CA ALA A 70 -5.06 2.74 -30.54
C ALA A 70 -5.04 2.29 -29.05
N PHE A 71 -5.41 3.22 -28.16
CA PHE A 71 -5.52 2.97 -26.71
C PHE A 71 -6.34 1.70 -26.44
N ARG A 72 -5.76 0.78 -25.67
CA ARG A 72 -6.46 -0.36 -25.08
C ARG A 72 -6.62 -0.16 -23.59
N MET A 73 -7.82 -0.40 -23.08
CA MET A 73 -8.05 -0.44 -21.64
C MET A 73 -7.16 -1.50 -20.99
N ASP A 74 -6.68 -1.18 -19.78
CA ASP A 74 -5.97 -2.15 -18.98
C ASP A 74 -6.99 -3.10 -18.35
N VAL A 75 -7.09 -4.30 -18.91
CA VAL A 75 -8.01 -5.36 -18.47
C VAL A 75 -7.39 -6.31 -17.42
N ARG A 76 -6.15 -6.04 -17.04
CA ARG A 76 -5.43 -6.91 -16.09
C ARG A 76 -5.90 -6.73 -14.67
N GLN A 77 -5.75 -7.79 -13.89
CA GLN A 77 -5.98 -7.73 -12.45
C GLN A 77 -4.99 -6.77 -11.80
N ARG A 78 -5.46 -5.98 -10.87
CA ARG A 78 -4.63 -5.06 -10.08
C ARG A 78 -4.51 -5.59 -8.66
N VAL A 79 -3.32 -5.46 -8.09
CA VAL A 79 -3.08 -5.77 -6.68
C VAL A 79 -2.37 -4.59 -6.05
N ILE A 80 -2.86 -4.15 -4.91
CA ILE A 80 -2.16 -3.20 -4.07
C ILE A 80 -1.23 -4.00 -3.17
N VAL A 81 0.06 -3.66 -3.21
CA VAL A 81 1.02 -4.16 -2.24
C VAL A 81 1.60 -2.98 -1.51
N LYS A 82 1.45 -2.97 -0.19
CA LYS A 82 2.10 -2.02 0.70
C LYS A 82 3.20 -2.77 1.45
N ALA A 83 4.33 -2.13 1.66
CA ALA A 83 5.48 -2.74 2.33
C ALA A 83 6.10 -1.77 3.34
N LEU A 84 6.51 -2.31 4.48
CA LEU A 84 7.20 -1.58 5.54
C LEU A 84 8.36 -2.43 6.08
N VAL A 85 9.52 -1.81 6.27
CA VAL A 85 10.62 -2.40 7.03
C VAL A 85 10.52 -1.92 8.46
N SER A 86 10.16 -2.82 9.36
CA SER A 86 10.05 -2.55 10.79
C SER A 86 11.38 -2.85 11.49
N ARG A 87 12.13 -1.80 11.79
CA ARG A 87 13.42 -1.93 12.50
C ARG A 87 13.19 -2.15 13.98
N HIS A 88 13.92 -3.08 14.56
CA HIS A 88 13.88 -3.36 15.98
C HIS A 88 14.84 -2.43 16.72
N VAL A 89 14.34 -1.30 17.23
CA VAL A 89 15.10 -0.31 18.00
C VAL A 89 14.76 -0.38 19.47
N GLY A 90 15.74 -0.07 20.34
CA GLY A 90 15.56 -0.03 21.80
C GLY A 90 15.97 -1.32 22.51
N LYS A 91 15.62 -1.46 23.79
CA LYS A 91 15.91 -2.63 24.61
C LYS A 91 15.08 -3.85 24.17
N ALA A 92 15.57 -5.04 24.46
CA ALA A 92 14.96 -6.31 24.02
C ALA A 92 13.46 -6.41 24.34
N ALA A 93 13.04 -6.03 25.54
CA ALA A 93 11.64 -6.05 25.95
C ALA A 93 10.75 -5.11 25.11
N THR A 94 11.23 -3.90 24.81
CA THR A 94 10.48 -2.94 23.97
C THR A 94 10.33 -3.45 22.54
N ARG A 95 11.37 -4.08 22.00
CA ARG A 95 11.34 -4.67 20.63
C ARG A 95 10.36 -5.84 20.54
N ALA A 96 10.41 -6.74 21.52
CA ALA A 96 9.51 -7.88 21.60
C ALA A 96 8.05 -7.43 21.75
N GLY A 97 7.80 -6.44 22.61
CA GLY A 97 6.46 -5.90 22.83
C GLY A 97 5.85 -5.26 21.60
N ALA A 98 6.62 -4.51 20.80
CA ALA A 98 6.11 -3.87 19.58
C ALA A 98 5.72 -4.89 18.50
N LEU A 99 6.49 -5.96 18.32
CA LEU A 99 6.15 -7.03 17.39
C LEU A 99 4.95 -7.84 17.89
N ALA A 100 4.92 -8.22 19.16
CA ALA A 100 3.81 -8.95 19.76
C ALA A 100 2.50 -8.16 19.68
N ALA A 101 2.51 -6.86 19.99
CA ALA A 101 1.33 -6.01 19.84
C ALA A 101 0.82 -5.94 18.40
N HIS A 102 1.72 -5.91 17.41
CA HIS A 102 1.31 -5.95 16.02
C HIS A 102 0.69 -7.30 15.62
N VAL A 103 1.29 -8.42 16.05
CA VAL A 103 0.74 -9.77 15.82
C VAL A 103 -0.65 -9.89 16.48
N ALA A 104 -0.81 -9.42 17.71
CA ALA A 104 -2.10 -9.40 18.38
C ALA A 104 -3.15 -8.57 17.63
N TYR A 105 -2.75 -7.40 17.11
CA TYR A 105 -3.63 -6.57 16.27
C TYR A 105 -4.06 -7.29 14.99
N LEU A 106 -3.17 -8.01 14.33
CA LEU A 106 -3.49 -8.78 13.13
C LEU A 106 -4.47 -9.92 13.44
N GLY A 107 -4.34 -10.56 14.60
CA GLY A 107 -5.23 -11.63 15.07
C GLY A 107 -6.47 -11.13 15.82
N ARG A 108 -6.88 -9.86 15.66
CA ARG A 108 -8.05 -9.29 16.36
C ARG A 108 -9.35 -9.98 15.94
N SER A 109 -10.28 -10.12 16.87
CA SER A 109 -11.63 -10.61 16.58
C SER A 109 -12.35 -9.67 15.61
N GLY A 110 -13.16 -10.22 14.73
CA GLY A 110 -13.91 -9.48 13.72
C GLY A 110 -13.19 -9.30 12.39
N ALA A 111 -11.88 -9.58 12.30
CA ALA A 111 -11.13 -9.41 11.06
C ALA A 111 -11.14 -10.64 10.14
N GLY A 112 -11.48 -11.81 10.66
CA GLY A 112 -11.61 -13.04 9.89
C GLY A 112 -12.88 -13.13 9.06
N ALA A 113 -13.06 -14.23 8.36
CA ALA A 113 -14.28 -14.52 7.62
C ALA A 113 -15.48 -14.51 8.56
N GLU A 114 -16.61 -13.98 8.08
CA GLU A 114 -17.87 -13.89 8.84
C GLU A 114 -17.75 -13.22 10.22
N GLY A 115 -16.76 -12.35 10.39
CA GLY A 115 -16.51 -11.67 11.66
C GLY A 115 -15.80 -12.51 12.72
N ALA A 116 -15.28 -13.67 12.36
CA ALA A 116 -14.49 -14.51 13.25
C ALA A 116 -13.11 -13.91 13.56
N ARG A 117 -12.39 -14.55 14.47
CA ARG A 117 -10.98 -14.29 14.66
C ARG A 117 -10.20 -14.91 13.49
N PRO A 118 -9.30 -14.17 12.81
CA PRO A 118 -8.57 -14.71 11.68
C PRO A 118 -7.49 -15.69 12.15
N ASP A 119 -7.33 -16.80 11.42
CA ASP A 119 -6.24 -17.74 11.62
C ASP A 119 -4.97 -17.24 10.95
N PHE A 120 -3.84 -17.56 11.56
CA PHE A 120 -2.56 -17.39 10.93
C PHE A 120 -2.14 -18.67 10.19
N PHE A 121 -1.39 -18.49 9.14
CA PHE A 121 -0.85 -19.59 8.34
C PHE A 121 0.56 -19.27 7.86
N GLY A 122 1.31 -20.32 7.59
CA GLY A 122 2.65 -20.26 7.03
C GLY A 122 2.73 -20.86 5.64
N ARG A 123 3.94 -21.22 5.26
CA ARG A 123 4.24 -21.81 3.96
C ARG A 123 3.47 -23.10 3.72
N MET A 124 3.46 -24.02 4.71
CA MET A 124 2.82 -25.32 4.63
C MET A 124 1.70 -25.49 5.65
N ASP A 125 1.75 -24.75 6.76
CA ASP A 125 0.93 -25.00 7.92
C ASP A 125 -0.23 -24.00 8.02
N ASP A 126 -1.41 -24.48 8.37
CA ASP A 126 -2.55 -23.70 8.81
C ASP A 126 -2.59 -23.66 10.35
N GLY A 127 -3.25 -22.67 10.93
CA GLY A 127 -3.39 -22.55 12.39
C GLY A 127 -2.07 -22.28 13.10
N VAL A 128 -1.16 -21.54 12.47
CA VAL A 128 0.13 -21.17 13.06
C VAL A 128 -0.07 -20.27 14.28
N GLU A 129 0.58 -20.63 15.41
CA GLU A 129 0.68 -19.77 16.56
C GLU A 129 1.65 -18.60 16.30
N ALA A 130 1.13 -17.54 15.69
CA ALA A 130 1.96 -16.42 15.20
C ALA A 130 2.79 -15.76 16.30
N ALA A 131 2.29 -15.70 17.56
CA ALA A 131 3.02 -15.17 18.70
C ALA A 131 4.24 -16.03 19.05
N LEU A 132 4.12 -17.35 18.91
CA LEU A 132 5.22 -18.31 19.14
C LEU A 132 6.22 -18.24 17.98
N GLU A 133 5.73 -18.26 16.74
CA GLU A 133 6.57 -18.20 15.54
C GLU A 133 7.42 -16.92 15.50
N THR A 134 6.85 -15.78 15.86
CA THR A 134 7.54 -14.49 15.81
C THR A 134 8.33 -14.13 17.07
N ARG A 135 8.26 -14.95 18.13
CA ARG A 135 8.91 -14.66 19.42
C ARG A 135 10.40 -14.37 19.30
N GLY A 136 11.12 -15.18 18.49
CA GLY A 136 12.55 -15.04 18.29
C GLY A 136 12.95 -13.91 17.32
N TRP A 137 11.99 -13.30 16.59
CA TRP A 137 12.30 -12.31 15.57
C TRP A 137 12.68 -10.94 16.14
N SER A 138 12.31 -10.67 17.38
CA SER A 138 12.69 -9.43 18.07
C SER A 138 14.20 -9.28 18.29
N GLY A 139 14.94 -10.40 18.24
CA GLY A 139 16.41 -10.42 18.27
C GLY A 139 17.06 -10.06 16.94
N ASP A 140 16.32 -10.14 15.84
CA ASP A 140 16.79 -9.77 14.51
C ASP A 140 16.85 -8.24 14.38
N ARG A 141 17.54 -7.71 13.39
CA ARG A 141 17.68 -6.26 13.16
C ARG A 141 16.36 -5.61 12.72
N HIS A 142 15.54 -6.34 11.96
CA HIS A 142 14.26 -5.88 11.41
C HIS A 142 13.39 -7.07 11.01
N HIS A 143 12.14 -6.78 10.69
CA HIS A 143 11.25 -7.65 9.93
C HIS A 143 10.52 -6.84 8.87
N PHE A 144 9.94 -7.52 7.88
CA PHE A 144 9.14 -6.88 6.84
C PHE A 144 7.67 -7.14 7.10
N ARG A 145 6.85 -6.14 6.80
CA ARG A 145 5.39 -6.21 6.83
C ARG A 145 4.88 -5.93 5.43
N PHE A 146 4.05 -6.81 4.92
CA PHE A 146 3.41 -6.62 3.63
C PHE A 146 1.90 -6.73 3.78
N ILE A 147 1.18 -5.98 2.95
CA ILE A 147 -0.24 -6.17 2.69
C ILE A 147 -0.38 -6.48 1.23
N ILE A 148 -1.14 -7.51 0.94
CA ILE A 148 -1.46 -7.94 -0.41
C ILE A 148 -2.97 -7.84 -0.55
N SER A 149 -3.46 -6.85 -1.30
CA SER A 149 -4.88 -6.58 -1.52
C SER A 149 -5.21 -6.65 -3.01
N PRO A 150 -5.70 -7.76 -3.52
CA PRO A 150 -6.22 -7.87 -4.88
C PRO A 150 -7.45 -6.98 -5.05
N GLU A 151 -7.60 -6.31 -6.20
CA GLU A 151 -8.76 -5.48 -6.50
C GLU A 151 -10.08 -6.28 -6.50
N HIS A 152 -10.01 -7.55 -6.86
CA HIS A 152 -11.11 -8.50 -6.83
C HIS A 152 -10.79 -9.68 -5.91
N GLY A 153 -10.35 -9.38 -4.68
CA GLY A 153 -10.02 -10.38 -3.67
C GLY A 153 -11.24 -11.22 -3.25
N ASP A 154 -12.44 -10.66 -3.37
CA ASP A 154 -13.73 -11.31 -3.17
C ASP A 154 -13.99 -12.46 -4.16
N ARG A 155 -13.36 -12.45 -5.31
CA ARG A 155 -13.45 -13.51 -6.34
C ARG A 155 -12.38 -14.60 -6.19
N ILE A 156 -11.42 -14.41 -5.30
CA ILE A 156 -10.38 -15.41 -5.01
C ILE A 156 -10.92 -16.31 -3.92
N ALA A 157 -11.46 -17.48 -4.31
CA ALA A 157 -12.07 -18.42 -3.39
C ALA A 157 -11.13 -18.88 -2.27
N ASP A 158 -9.85 -19.08 -2.60
CA ASP A 158 -8.79 -19.44 -1.66
C ASP A 158 -7.74 -18.33 -1.61
N LEU A 159 -7.96 -17.36 -0.73
CA LEU A 159 -7.02 -16.25 -0.53
C LEU A 159 -5.73 -16.71 0.16
N ARG A 160 -5.77 -17.76 1.01
CA ARG A 160 -4.58 -18.34 1.65
C ARG A 160 -3.67 -18.98 0.60
N GLY A 161 -4.22 -19.84 -0.27
CA GLY A 161 -3.49 -20.45 -1.36
C GLY A 161 -2.94 -19.44 -2.36
N TYR A 162 -3.68 -18.36 -2.62
CA TYR A 162 -3.18 -17.23 -3.40
C TYR A 162 -1.92 -16.61 -2.76
N VAL A 163 -1.95 -16.35 -1.46
CA VAL A 163 -0.80 -15.75 -0.74
C VAL A 163 0.39 -16.72 -0.75
N ARG A 164 0.16 -18.00 -0.52
CA ARG A 164 1.23 -19.02 -0.58
C ARG A 164 1.93 -19.03 -1.92
N GLU A 165 1.16 -18.97 -3.00
CA GLU A 165 1.71 -18.95 -4.35
C GLU A 165 2.51 -17.68 -4.62
N VAL A 166 2.00 -16.51 -4.19
CA VAL A 166 2.75 -15.24 -4.26
C VAL A 166 4.06 -15.35 -3.49
N MET A 167 4.03 -15.85 -2.25
CA MET A 167 5.21 -15.97 -1.40
C MET A 167 6.21 -16.99 -1.93
N ALA A 168 5.76 -18.07 -2.56
CA ALA A 168 6.64 -19.02 -3.22
C ALA A 168 7.43 -18.37 -4.37
N ARG A 169 6.76 -17.54 -5.19
CA ARG A 169 7.42 -16.79 -6.27
C ARG A 169 8.38 -15.73 -5.71
N VAL A 170 7.98 -15.04 -4.65
CA VAL A 170 8.84 -14.06 -3.95
C VAL A 170 10.08 -14.74 -3.38
N SER A 171 9.91 -15.88 -2.73
CA SER A 171 11.00 -16.70 -2.18
C SER A 171 11.99 -17.10 -3.26
N ALA A 172 11.49 -17.58 -4.42
CA ALA A 172 12.30 -17.94 -5.57
C ALA A 172 13.06 -16.73 -6.15
N ASP A 173 12.41 -15.57 -6.27
CA ASP A 173 13.02 -14.34 -6.79
C ASP A 173 14.15 -13.83 -5.88
N LEU A 174 13.97 -13.96 -4.57
CA LEU A 174 14.97 -13.56 -3.58
C LEU A 174 16.11 -14.58 -3.45
N GLY A 175 15.97 -15.79 -4.02
CA GLY A 175 16.91 -16.89 -3.84
C GLY A 175 16.91 -17.44 -2.40
N GLU A 176 15.78 -17.33 -1.70
CA GLU A 176 15.60 -17.74 -0.32
C GLU A 176 14.55 -18.85 -0.22
N PRO A 177 14.90 -20.12 -0.53
CA PRO A 177 13.94 -21.23 -0.52
C PRO A 177 13.32 -21.45 0.86
N ASP A 178 14.04 -21.12 1.93
CA ASP A 178 13.61 -21.24 3.32
C ASP A 178 13.17 -19.91 3.93
N LEU A 179 12.63 -19.01 3.10
CA LEU A 179 12.09 -17.72 3.57
C LEU A 179 11.03 -17.95 4.65
N ARG A 180 11.28 -17.43 5.86
CA ARG A 180 10.35 -17.55 6.98
C ARG A 180 9.36 -16.40 6.99
N TRP A 181 8.09 -16.75 6.96
CA TRP A 181 6.99 -15.81 6.98
C TRP A 181 5.75 -16.41 7.64
N VAL A 182 4.90 -15.55 8.15
CA VAL A 182 3.57 -15.89 8.65
C VAL A 182 2.57 -14.87 8.11
N ALA A 183 1.38 -15.31 7.78
CA ALA A 183 0.34 -14.46 7.21
C ALA A 183 -1.03 -14.72 7.84
N THR A 184 -1.92 -13.76 7.65
CA THR A 184 -3.34 -13.87 8.00
C THR A 184 -4.18 -13.12 6.97
N CYS A 185 -5.41 -13.57 6.73
CA CYS A 185 -6.36 -12.95 5.81
C CYS A 185 -7.42 -12.19 6.58
N HIS A 186 -7.71 -10.96 6.13
CA HIS A 186 -8.73 -10.08 6.69
C HIS A 186 -9.87 -9.88 5.69
N TYR A 187 -11.09 -9.92 6.22
CA TYR A 187 -12.35 -9.79 5.47
C TYR A 187 -13.25 -8.68 6.03
N ASP A 188 -12.76 -7.90 7.01
CA ASP A 188 -13.46 -6.81 7.67
C ASP A 188 -13.50 -5.50 6.86
N THR A 189 -13.09 -5.54 5.60
CA THR A 189 -13.11 -4.41 4.68
C THR A 189 -13.78 -4.81 3.37
N ASP A 190 -14.17 -3.82 2.55
CA ASP A 190 -14.78 -4.05 1.24
C ASP A 190 -13.92 -4.90 0.29
N GLN A 191 -12.63 -5.02 0.60
CA GLN A 191 -11.68 -5.79 -0.20
C GLN A 191 -10.91 -6.76 0.69
N PRO A 192 -11.15 -8.08 0.57
CA PRO A 192 -10.35 -9.08 1.23
C PRO A 192 -8.87 -8.92 0.92
N HIS A 193 -8.04 -9.00 1.94
CA HIS A 193 -6.61 -8.79 1.83
C HIS A 193 -5.83 -9.63 2.83
N ALA A 194 -4.56 -9.79 2.58
CA ALA A 194 -3.67 -10.55 3.46
C ALA A 194 -2.57 -9.67 4.04
N HIS A 195 -2.28 -9.88 5.31
CA HIS A 195 -1.09 -9.39 5.99
C HIS A 195 -0.03 -10.47 6.01
N VAL A 196 1.18 -10.13 5.62
CA VAL A 196 2.33 -11.04 5.64
C VAL A 196 3.46 -10.41 6.43
N LEU A 197 3.93 -11.12 7.43
CA LEU A 197 5.13 -10.81 8.17
C LEU A 197 6.27 -11.69 7.67
N VAL A 198 7.36 -11.09 7.24
CA VAL A 198 8.55 -11.81 6.78
C VAL A 198 9.70 -11.56 7.72
N ARG A 199 10.36 -12.62 8.17
CA ARG A 199 11.51 -12.51 9.06
C ARG A 199 12.66 -11.80 8.36
N GLY A 200 13.30 -10.86 9.05
CA GLY A 200 14.45 -10.10 8.54
C GLY A 200 15.79 -10.85 8.59
N ARG A 201 15.76 -12.18 8.75
CA ARG A 201 16.95 -13.03 8.88
C ARG A 201 16.82 -14.26 7.99
N ARG A 202 17.88 -14.57 7.28
CA ARG A 202 18.03 -15.75 6.45
C ARG A 202 18.25 -17.02 7.26
N ALA A 203 18.13 -18.18 6.62
CA ALA A 203 18.43 -19.48 7.24
C ALA A 203 19.92 -19.59 7.69
N ASP A 204 20.83 -18.94 6.95
CA ASP A 204 22.26 -18.88 7.27
C ASP A 204 22.63 -17.90 8.40
N GLY A 205 21.64 -17.26 8.98
CA GLY A 205 21.81 -16.33 10.09
C GLY A 205 22.17 -14.89 9.72
N ARG A 206 22.36 -14.59 8.42
CA ARG A 206 22.61 -13.23 7.95
C ARG A 206 21.29 -12.43 7.82
N ASP A 207 21.40 -11.09 7.81
CA ASP A 207 20.25 -10.24 7.58
C ASP A 207 19.66 -10.49 6.18
N LEU A 208 18.34 -10.62 6.11
CA LEU A 208 17.61 -10.65 4.85
C LEU A 208 17.53 -9.21 4.31
N VAL A 209 18.05 -9.01 3.11
CA VAL A 209 17.94 -7.73 2.39
C VAL A 209 17.02 -7.91 1.20
N ILE A 210 15.90 -7.20 1.21
CA ILE A 210 14.99 -7.10 0.07
C ILE A 210 15.25 -5.76 -0.60
N PRO A 211 15.68 -5.72 -1.88
CA PRO A 211 15.90 -4.48 -2.60
C PRO A 211 14.65 -3.60 -2.58
N ARG A 212 14.83 -2.29 -2.39
CA ARG A 212 13.71 -1.33 -2.29
C ARG A 212 12.77 -1.39 -3.49
N ASP A 213 13.34 -1.52 -4.68
CA ASP A 213 12.58 -1.61 -5.93
C ASP A 213 11.79 -2.93 -5.99
N TYR A 214 12.35 -4.02 -5.48
CA TYR A 214 11.62 -5.29 -5.38
C TYR A 214 10.46 -5.21 -4.38
N MET A 215 10.65 -4.57 -3.22
CA MET A 215 9.55 -4.35 -2.27
C MET A 215 8.41 -3.53 -2.88
N GLY A 216 8.74 -2.49 -3.64
CA GLY A 216 7.73 -1.61 -4.25
C GLY A 216 7.03 -2.21 -5.46
N TYR A 217 7.76 -2.94 -6.31
CA TYR A 217 7.30 -3.33 -7.65
C TYR A 217 7.41 -4.82 -7.92
N GLY A 218 8.49 -5.48 -7.55
CA GLY A 218 8.69 -6.89 -7.78
C GLY A 218 7.65 -7.75 -7.06
N PHE A 219 7.45 -7.47 -5.79
CA PHE A 219 6.43 -8.15 -4.98
C PHE A 219 5.03 -7.96 -5.56
N ARG A 220 4.69 -6.72 -5.95
CA ARG A 220 3.41 -6.42 -6.61
C ARG A 220 3.26 -7.13 -7.94
N ALA A 221 4.33 -7.22 -8.74
CA ALA A 221 4.29 -7.91 -10.02
C ALA A 221 3.95 -9.39 -9.83
N ARG A 222 4.55 -10.05 -8.83
CA ARG A 222 4.22 -11.45 -8.50
C ARG A 222 2.78 -11.61 -8.03
N ALA A 223 2.32 -10.72 -7.15
CA ALA A 223 0.94 -10.75 -6.69
C ALA A 223 -0.06 -10.54 -7.84
N GLN A 224 0.23 -9.62 -8.77
CA GLN A 224 -0.60 -9.39 -9.96
C GLN A 224 -0.58 -10.58 -10.93
N GLU A 225 0.55 -11.23 -11.09
CA GLU A 225 0.70 -12.42 -11.94
C GLU A 225 -0.19 -13.56 -11.45
N VAL A 226 -0.12 -13.89 -10.15
CA VAL A 226 -0.96 -14.92 -9.55
C VAL A 226 -2.45 -14.55 -9.61
N ALA A 227 -2.80 -13.27 -9.34
CA ALA A 227 -4.19 -12.81 -9.47
C ALA A 227 -4.68 -12.93 -10.92
N GLN A 228 -3.84 -12.61 -11.90
CA GLN A 228 -4.16 -12.72 -13.32
C GLN A 228 -4.37 -14.18 -13.76
N GLU A 229 -3.55 -15.11 -13.26
CA GLU A 229 -3.68 -16.53 -13.56
C GLU A 229 -4.97 -17.11 -12.98
N ARG A 230 -5.36 -16.69 -11.77
CA ARG A 230 -6.56 -17.19 -11.10
C ARG A 230 -7.87 -16.58 -11.61
N LEU A 231 -7.86 -15.30 -11.97
CA LEU A 231 -9.07 -14.55 -12.30
C LEU A 231 -9.24 -14.23 -13.80
N GLY A 232 -8.16 -14.34 -14.57
CA GLY A 232 -8.16 -13.94 -15.97
C GLY A 232 -8.22 -12.41 -16.18
N ASP A 233 -8.48 -12.01 -17.43
CA ASP A 233 -8.66 -10.61 -17.80
C ASP A 233 -10.04 -10.10 -17.31
N LEU A 234 -10.11 -8.83 -16.95
CA LEU A 234 -11.39 -8.16 -16.73
C LEU A 234 -12.19 -8.08 -18.02
N SER A 235 -13.49 -8.19 -17.88
CA SER A 235 -14.39 -7.81 -18.97
C SER A 235 -14.21 -6.33 -19.33
N ARG A 236 -14.56 -5.97 -20.55
CA ARG A 236 -14.54 -4.58 -20.98
C ARG A 236 -15.35 -3.67 -20.06
N VAL A 237 -16.52 -4.11 -19.64
CA VAL A 237 -17.42 -3.35 -18.74
C VAL A 237 -16.78 -3.12 -17.38
N GLU A 238 -16.10 -4.10 -16.82
CA GLU A 238 -15.38 -3.94 -15.55
C GLU A 238 -14.19 -3.00 -15.67
N ALA A 239 -13.44 -3.09 -16.76
CA ALA A 239 -12.35 -2.17 -17.04
C ALA A 239 -12.85 -0.72 -17.22
N GLU A 240 -13.98 -0.52 -17.90
CA GLU A 240 -14.64 0.78 -18.04
C GLU A 240 -15.11 1.32 -16.69
N ARG A 241 -15.76 0.50 -15.86
CA ARG A 241 -16.16 0.88 -14.49
C ARG A 241 -14.98 1.27 -13.63
N ARG A 242 -13.87 0.52 -13.70
CA ARG A 242 -12.65 0.83 -12.97
C ARG A 242 -12.15 2.22 -13.30
N VAL A 243 -12.02 2.53 -14.58
CA VAL A 243 -11.52 3.82 -15.03
C VAL A 243 -12.52 4.94 -14.69
N TRP A 244 -13.81 4.68 -14.82
CA TRP A 244 -14.85 5.63 -14.41
C TRP A 244 -14.76 5.96 -12.91
N LYS A 245 -14.58 4.96 -12.04
CA LYS A 245 -14.36 5.20 -10.59
C LYS A 245 -13.13 6.08 -10.33
N GLU A 246 -12.08 5.98 -11.14
CA GLU A 246 -10.91 6.85 -11.01
C GLU A 246 -11.21 8.30 -11.36
N THR A 247 -12.13 8.58 -12.30
CA THR A 247 -12.52 9.96 -12.65
C THR A 247 -13.22 10.68 -11.51
N GLN A 248 -13.96 9.95 -10.67
CA GLN A 248 -14.77 10.47 -9.55
C GLN A 248 -14.10 10.31 -8.18
N ALA A 249 -12.83 9.95 -8.15
CA ALA A 249 -12.16 9.67 -6.88
C ALA A 249 -11.67 10.95 -6.17
N ASP A 250 -12.02 11.10 -4.87
CA ASP A 250 -11.51 12.19 -4.01
C ASP A 250 -10.11 11.87 -3.48
N ARG A 251 -9.23 11.48 -4.36
CA ARG A 251 -7.83 11.14 -4.07
C ARG A 251 -6.98 11.31 -5.31
N PHE A 252 -5.67 11.42 -5.12
CA PHE A 252 -4.73 11.48 -6.24
C PHE A 252 -4.71 10.16 -7.02
N THR A 253 -4.94 10.23 -8.32
CA THR A 253 -5.09 9.06 -9.21
C THR A 253 -4.04 9.05 -10.34
N GLY A 254 -4.03 7.96 -11.12
CA GLY A 254 -3.25 7.89 -12.35
C GLY A 254 -3.69 8.91 -13.42
N LEU A 255 -4.95 9.34 -13.41
CA LEU A 255 -5.47 10.38 -14.31
C LEU A 255 -4.86 11.75 -13.95
N ASP A 256 -4.77 12.10 -12.67
CA ASP A 256 -4.19 13.36 -12.22
C ASP A 256 -2.71 13.48 -12.60
N ARG A 257 -1.96 12.40 -12.42
CA ARG A 257 -0.55 12.34 -12.85
C ARG A 257 -0.39 12.60 -14.35
N ARG A 258 -1.33 12.13 -15.17
CA ARG A 258 -1.32 12.38 -16.62
C ARG A 258 -1.71 13.80 -16.95
N LEU A 259 -2.70 14.35 -16.26
CA LEU A 259 -3.10 15.74 -16.44
C LEU A 259 -1.92 16.67 -16.09
N LEU A 260 -1.23 16.44 -14.97
CA LEU A 260 -0.03 17.18 -14.59
C LEU A 260 1.09 17.03 -15.61
N ALA A 261 1.30 15.82 -16.15
CA ALA A 261 2.33 15.59 -17.17
C ALA A 261 1.98 16.20 -18.56
N ALA A 262 0.71 16.48 -18.80
CA ALA A 262 0.22 17.12 -20.04
C ALA A 262 0.06 18.64 -19.88
N ALA A 263 0.16 19.16 -18.66
CA ALA A 263 0.06 20.58 -18.38
C ALA A 263 1.25 21.36 -18.97
N ASP A 264 0.98 22.54 -19.52
CA ASP A 264 2.03 23.48 -19.92
C ASP A 264 2.65 24.19 -18.68
N ALA A 265 3.63 25.06 -18.92
CA ALA A 265 4.32 25.79 -17.87
C ALA A 265 3.39 26.67 -16.99
N GLY A 266 2.21 27.03 -17.49
CA GLY A 266 1.19 27.77 -16.77
C GLY A 266 0.17 26.88 -16.06
N GLY A 267 0.38 25.55 -16.03
CA GLY A 267 -0.54 24.58 -15.44
C GLY A 267 -1.81 24.36 -16.28
N MET A 268 -1.83 24.77 -17.53
CA MET A 268 -3.00 24.68 -18.40
C MET A 268 -3.05 23.35 -19.13
N VAL A 269 -4.20 22.69 -19.07
CA VAL A 269 -4.49 21.40 -19.74
C VAL A 269 -5.67 21.57 -20.69
N ASP A 270 -5.60 20.97 -21.87
CA ASP A 270 -6.73 20.90 -22.79
C ASP A 270 -7.81 19.95 -22.27
N ASP A 271 -9.09 20.31 -22.42
CA ASP A 271 -10.21 19.47 -22.00
C ASP A 271 -10.44 18.24 -22.91
N GLY A 272 -9.67 18.11 -23.98
CA GLY A 272 -9.80 17.06 -24.96
C GLY A 272 -11.04 17.20 -25.84
N THR A 273 -11.67 18.41 -25.89
CA THR A 273 -12.83 18.67 -26.75
C THR A 273 -12.42 18.53 -28.21
N GLY A 274 -13.17 17.74 -28.97
CA GLY A 274 -12.86 17.35 -30.34
C GLY A 274 -12.10 16.02 -30.46
N GLY A 275 -11.51 15.54 -29.36
CA GLY A 275 -10.98 14.20 -29.31
C GLY A 275 -12.08 13.15 -29.10
N THR A 276 -12.10 12.12 -29.92
CA THR A 276 -13.11 11.02 -29.88
C THR A 276 -12.59 9.81 -29.02
N GLY A 277 -11.35 9.85 -28.59
CA GLY A 277 -10.74 8.75 -27.85
C GLY A 277 -11.23 8.64 -26.40
N ALA A 278 -11.16 7.43 -25.85
CA ALA A 278 -11.51 7.15 -24.44
C ALA A 278 -10.78 8.08 -23.45
N TRP A 279 -9.53 8.44 -23.73
CA TRP A 279 -8.75 9.37 -22.92
C TRP A 279 -9.34 10.78 -22.84
N ALA A 280 -9.82 11.30 -23.95
CA ALA A 280 -10.43 12.61 -23.97
C ALA A 280 -11.70 12.64 -23.10
N ALA A 281 -12.52 11.60 -23.16
CA ALA A 281 -13.71 11.46 -22.32
C ALA A 281 -13.36 11.35 -20.83
N LEU A 282 -12.35 10.55 -20.49
CA LEU A 282 -11.91 10.36 -19.10
C LEU A 282 -11.26 11.61 -18.53
N SER A 283 -10.42 12.29 -19.31
CA SER A 283 -9.80 13.57 -18.90
C SER A 283 -10.87 14.63 -18.65
N ARG A 284 -11.86 14.75 -19.53
CA ARG A 284 -13.01 15.65 -19.31
C ARG A 284 -13.78 15.31 -18.03
N GLY A 285 -14.06 14.02 -17.80
CA GLY A 285 -14.72 13.57 -16.56
C GLY A 285 -13.93 13.93 -15.33
N ARG A 286 -12.62 13.69 -15.36
CA ARG A 286 -11.72 14.02 -14.24
C ARG A 286 -11.60 15.52 -14.02
N LEU A 287 -11.41 16.31 -15.05
CA LEU A 287 -11.31 17.78 -14.98
C LEU A 287 -12.56 18.40 -14.39
N ARG A 288 -13.76 17.95 -14.78
CA ARG A 288 -15.02 18.41 -14.16
C ARG A 288 -15.11 18.06 -12.68
N HIS A 289 -14.65 16.87 -12.31
CA HIS A 289 -14.63 16.48 -10.90
C HIS A 289 -13.65 17.35 -10.09
N LEU A 290 -12.45 17.60 -10.64
CA LEU A 290 -11.47 18.50 -10.02
C LEU A 290 -11.97 19.93 -9.91
N GLU A 291 -12.71 20.44 -10.92
CA GLU A 291 -13.39 21.73 -10.88
C GLU A 291 -14.41 21.79 -9.74
N GLY A 292 -15.23 20.74 -9.58
CA GLY A 292 -16.17 20.62 -8.45
C GLY A 292 -15.50 20.59 -7.08
N LEU A 293 -14.25 20.14 -6.98
CA LEU A 293 -13.43 20.17 -5.77
C LEU A 293 -12.65 21.49 -5.59
N GLY A 294 -12.72 22.42 -6.55
CA GLY A 294 -11.95 23.66 -6.54
C GLY A 294 -10.45 23.47 -6.87
N LEU A 295 -10.08 22.32 -7.43
CA LEU A 295 -8.69 21.96 -7.76
C LEU A 295 -8.34 22.15 -9.24
N ALA A 296 -9.29 22.62 -10.02
CA ALA A 296 -9.11 23.06 -11.41
C ALA A 296 -10.06 24.20 -11.72
N VAL A 297 -9.64 25.14 -12.54
CA VAL A 297 -10.45 26.29 -12.99
C VAL A 297 -10.59 26.23 -14.49
N ARG A 298 -11.83 26.23 -14.97
CA ARG A 298 -12.13 26.20 -16.39
C ARG A 298 -11.91 27.58 -17.05
N THR A 299 -11.20 27.60 -18.15
CA THR A 299 -10.95 28.78 -18.98
C THR A 299 -11.23 28.42 -20.44
N GLY A 300 -12.47 28.62 -20.88
CA GLY A 300 -12.92 28.21 -22.21
C GLY A 300 -12.86 26.70 -22.41
N ARG A 301 -11.98 26.23 -23.31
CA ARG A 301 -11.74 24.81 -23.62
C ARG A 301 -10.55 24.21 -22.87
N ARG A 302 -9.94 24.98 -21.98
CA ARG A 302 -8.80 24.56 -21.17
C ARG A 302 -9.13 24.65 -19.69
N TYR A 303 -8.36 23.94 -18.88
CA TYR A 303 -8.42 23.98 -17.44
C TYR A 303 -7.06 24.36 -16.89
N ARG A 304 -7.03 25.29 -15.96
CA ARG A 304 -5.87 25.56 -15.13
C ARG A 304 -5.94 24.65 -13.90
N LEU A 305 -4.95 23.79 -13.74
CA LEU A 305 -4.81 22.97 -12.54
C LEU A 305 -4.21 23.81 -11.40
N GLU A 306 -4.72 23.63 -10.19
CA GLU A 306 -4.15 24.29 -9.03
C GLU A 306 -2.75 23.72 -8.72
N PRO A 307 -1.76 24.57 -8.39
CA PRO A 307 -0.37 24.12 -8.16
C PRO A 307 -0.24 23.05 -7.09
N GLU A 308 -1.10 23.11 -6.06
CA GLU A 308 -1.10 22.18 -4.92
C GLU A 308 -2.10 21.02 -5.07
N MET A 309 -2.68 20.82 -6.25
CA MET A 309 -3.71 19.80 -6.50
C MET A 309 -3.32 18.40 -5.99
N GLU A 310 -2.07 17.98 -6.17
CA GLU A 310 -1.61 16.67 -5.67
C GLU A 310 -1.64 16.61 -4.15
N ILE A 311 -1.14 17.66 -3.48
CA ILE A 311 -1.07 17.74 -2.02
C ILE A 311 -2.49 17.75 -1.45
N GLU A 312 -3.39 18.54 -2.04
CA GLU A 312 -4.79 18.63 -1.61
C GLU A 312 -5.54 17.32 -1.77
N LEU A 313 -5.42 16.63 -2.90
CA LEU A 313 -6.04 15.32 -3.11
C LEU A 313 -5.50 14.25 -2.15
N ARG A 314 -4.21 14.28 -1.82
CA ARG A 314 -3.63 13.39 -0.81
C ARG A 314 -4.13 13.73 0.59
N THR A 315 -4.31 15.00 0.89
CA THR A 315 -4.86 15.49 2.17
C THR A 315 -6.33 15.10 2.33
N LEU A 316 -7.13 15.23 1.28
CA LEU A 316 -8.53 14.79 1.27
C LEU A 316 -8.66 13.30 1.59
N GLN A 317 -7.80 12.48 1.02
CA GLN A 317 -7.78 11.04 1.33
C GLN A 317 -7.56 10.78 2.82
N VAL A 318 -6.57 11.45 3.43
CA VAL A 318 -6.28 11.29 4.88
C VAL A 318 -7.43 11.80 5.74
N ARG A 319 -8.00 12.95 5.41
CA ARG A 319 -9.16 13.51 6.14
C ARG A 319 -10.36 12.57 6.11
N ARG A 320 -10.61 11.92 4.99
CA ARG A 320 -11.69 10.96 4.84
C ARG A 320 -11.55 9.76 5.79
N ASP A 321 -10.34 9.24 5.93
CA ASP A 321 -10.05 8.14 6.84
C ASP A 321 -10.24 8.54 8.31
N ILE A 322 -9.84 9.75 8.67
CA ILE A 322 -10.06 10.32 10.01
C ILE A 322 -11.56 10.44 10.30
N ILE A 323 -12.33 11.03 9.38
CA ILE A 323 -13.78 11.22 9.53
C ILE A 323 -14.48 9.86 9.67
N ARG A 324 -14.09 8.86 8.87
CA ARG A 324 -14.62 7.49 8.98
C ARG A 324 -14.39 6.93 10.38
N THR A 325 -13.18 7.05 10.91
CA THR A 325 -12.83 6.57 12.26
C THR A 325 -13.66 7.26 13.34
N MET A 326 -13.78 8.59 13.26
CA MET A 326 -14.58 9.36 14.23
C MET A 326 -16.06 9.01 14.16
N ASN A 327 -16.63 8.85 12.97
CA ASN A 327 -18.03 8.46 12.80
C ASN A 327 -18.28 7.04 13.32
N GLN A 328 -17.34 6.12 13.09
CA GLN A 328 -17.45 4.77 13.64
C GLN A 328 -17.47 4.79 15.17
N ARG A 329 -16.64 5.63 15.83
CA ARG A 329 -16.69 5.78 17.29
C ARG A 329 -18.04 6.30 17.77
N ARG A 330 -18.65 7.25 17.05
CA ARG A 330 -20.02 7.75 17.38
C ARG A 330 -21.05 6.63 17.27
N LEU A 331 -20.97 5.81 16.23
CA LEU A 331 -21.85 4.64 16.07
C LEU A 331 -21.65 3.59 17.17
N GLU A 332 -20.43 3.45 17.68
CA GLU A 332 -20.07 2.58 18.80
C GLU A 332 -20.47 3.18 20.18
N GLY A 333 -21.20 4.30 20.21
CA GLY A 333 -21.77 4.90 21.41
C GLY A 333 -20.92 5.98 22.09
N ALA A 334 -19.87 6.51 21.43
CA ALA A 334 -19.14 7.65 21.95
C ALA A 334 -20.03 8.92 21.94
N ARG A 335 -20.17 9.58 23.10
CA ARG A 335 -20.98 10.78 23.26
C ARG A 335 -20.46 11.93 22.40
N GLU A 336 -19.16 12.11 22.42
CA GLU A 336 -18.48 13.15 21.67
C GLU A 336 -17.10 12.66 21.25
N VAL A 337 -16.76 12.88 19.97
CA VAL A 337 -15.46 12.55 19.40
C VAL A 337 -14.89 13.79 18.72
N ARG A 338 -13.70 14.23 19.15
CA ARG A 338 -12.99 15.42 18.65
C ARG A 338 -11.62 15.02 18.09
N LEU A 339 -11.09 15.84 17.20
CA LEU A 339 -9.66 15.79 16.88
C LEU A 339 -8.86 16.32 18.07
N LEU A 340 -7.69 15.73 18.33
CA LEU A 340 -6.74 16.27 19.32
C LEU A 340 -6.41 17.73 18.95
N GLY A 341 -6.72 18.63 19.86
CA GLY A 341 -6.48 20.06 19.73
C GLY A 341 -5.03 20.45 19.99
N ARG A 342 -4.83 21.67 20.51
CA ARG A 342 -3.51 22.20 20.89
C ARG A 342 -3.10 21.82 22.32
N ASP A 343 -4.05 21.39 23.11
CA ASP A 343 -3.86 21.08 24.52
C ASP A 343 -3.47 19.61 24.74
N LYS A 344 -2.77 19.35 25.83
CA LYS A 344 -2.47 17.98 26.26
C LYS A 344 -3.75 17.32 26.74
N VAL A 345 -3.94 16.07 26.34
CA VAL A 345 -5.07 15.25 26.79
C VAL A 345 -4.56 14.03 27.53
N ALA A 346 -5.03 13.85 28.77
CA ALA A 346 -4.78 12.66 29.55
C ALA A 346 -6.07 11.84 29.65
N GLY A 347 -5.95 10.51 29.55
CA GLY A 347 -7.12 9.64 29.61
C GLY A 347 -6.76 8.19 29.32
N VAL A 348 -7.80 7.41 29.02
CA VAL A 348 -7.68 5.98 28.73
C VAL A 348 -7.85 5.72 27.22
N VAL A 349 -6.99 4.90 26.67
CA VAL A 349 -7.09 4.46 25.28
C VAL A 349 -8.34 3.63 25.09
N VAL A 350 -9.27 4.08 24.24
CA VAL A 350 -10.52 3.37 23.91
C VAL A 350 -10.46 2.68 22.56
N LYS A 351 -9.61 3.18 21.66
CA LYS A 351 -9.36 2.54 20.36
C LYS A 351 -7.99 2.94 19.84
N THR A 352 -7.34 2.03 19.17
CA THR A 352 -6.07 2.27 18.48
C THR A 352 -6.09 1.56 17.14
N GLY A 353 -5.31 2.03 16.20
CA GLY A 353 -5.20 1.43 14.87
C GLY A 353 -4.16 2.13 14.02
N PHE A 354 -4.24 1.86 12.74
CA PHE A 354 -3.35 2.43 11.74
C PHE A 354 -4.17 2.97 10.58
N HIS A 355 -3.80 4.13 10.03
CA HIS A 355 -4.41 4.66 8.79
C HIS A 355 -3.98 3.88 7.57
N ASP A 356 -2.79 3.32 7.67
CA ASP A 356 -2.32 2.35 6.71
C ASP A 356 -2.31 0.97 7.40
N GLU A 357 -2.82 0.01 6.72
CA GLU A 357 -2.87 -1.36 7.20
C GLU A 357 -1.46 -1.97 7.41
N VAL A 358 -0.38 -1.31 6.95
CA VAL A 358 1.02 -1.74 7.17
C VAL A 358 1.53 -1.37 8.56
N GLY A 359 0.78 -0.51 9.28
CA GLY A 359 1.15 -0.05 10.60
C GLY A 359 2.20 1.07 10.60
N ALA A 360 2.32 1.85 9.52
CA ALA A 360 3.24 2.97 9.42
C ALA A 360 2.64 4.30 9.90
N ALA A 361 1.31 4.42 9.99
CA ALA A 361 0.62 5.62 10.42
C ALA A 361 -0.32 5.32 11.61
N PRO A 362 0.22 5.10 12.81
CA PRO A 362 -0.58 4.77 13.98
C PRO A 362 -1.46 5.95 14.41
N TRP A 363 -2.65 5.64 14.91
CA TRP A 363 -3.55 6.58 15.55
C TRP A 363 -4.12 6.00 16.83
N VAL A 364 -4.63 6.87 17.68
CA VAL A 364 -5.24 6.50 18.96
C VAL A 364 -6.48 7.35 19.22
N VAL A 365 -7.46 6.79 19.89
CA VAL A 365 -8.58 7.52 20.50
C VAL A 365 -8.44 7.38 22.00
N VAL A 366 -8.34 8.51 22.69
CA VAL A 366 -8.21 8.58 24.15
C VAL A 366 -9.45 9.25 24.71
N ARG A 367 -10.09 8.60 25.69
CA ARG A 367 -11.22 9.16 26.44
C ARG A 367 -10.69 9.88 27.68
N ASP A 368 -10.99 11.15 27.79
CA ASP A 368 -10.64 11.94 28.96
C ASP A 368 -11.58 11.68 30.16
N ALA A 369 -11.29 12.35 31.27
CA ALA A 369 -12.08 12.23 32.51
C ALA A 369 -13.52 12.78 32.36
N GLN A 370 -13.79 13.63 31.35
CA GLN A 370 -15.09 14.19 31.04
C GLN A 370 -15.89 13.27 30.09
N GLY A 371 -15.30 12.18 29.63
CA GLY A 371 -15.93 11.23 28.70
C GLY A 371 -15.85 11.63 27.23
N VAL A 372 -15.13 12.72 26.91
CA VAL A 372 -14.85 13.14 25.53
C VAL A 372 -13.75 12.27 24.94
N GLU A 373 -13.94 11.82 23.73
CA GLU A 373 -12.96 11.04 23.00
C GLU A 373 -12.14 11.93 22.06
N HIS A 374 -10.82 11.85 22.18
CA HIS A 374 -9.87 12.65 21.41
C HIS A 374 -9.09 11.74 20.45
N TYR A 375 -9.27 12.00 19.16
CA TYR A 375 -8.54 11.31 18.10
C TYR A 375 -7.20 12.00 17.84
N GLY A 376 -6.10 11.24 17.89
CA GLY A 376 -4.75 11.72 17.59
C GLY A 376 -3.98 10.76 16.69
N ARG A 377 -3.25 11.30 15.70
CA ARG A 377 -2.27 10.53 14.93
C ARG A 377 -0.96 10.46 15.71
N LEU A 378 -0.35 9.29 15.77
CA LEU A 378 0.90 9.09 16.49
C LEU A 378 2.10 9.14 15.55
N LYS A 379 3.24 9.56 16.09
CA LYS A 379 4.51 9.52 15.36
C LYS A 379 4.96 8.06 15.20
N VAL A 380 5.48 7.72 14.01
CA VAL A 380 6.02 6.39 13.70
C VAL A 380 7.17 6.03 14.65
N GLY A 381 7.19 4.79 15.15
CA GLY A 381 8.24 4.31 16.06
C GLY A 381 8.01 4.62 17.53
N GLY A 382 6.84 5.17 17.89
CA GLY A 382 6.41 5.34 19.27
C GLY A 382 6.05 4.01 19.98
N GLN A 383 5.75 4.11 21.27
CA GLN A 383 5.29 2.98 22.07
C GLN A 383 3.97 2.43 21.51
N ALA A 384 3.87 1.12 21.37
CA ALA A 384 2.60 0.47 21.07
C ALA A 384 1.62 0.69 22.24
N LEU A 385 0.44 1.20 21.93
CA LEU A 385 -0.63 1.43 22.90
C LEU A 385 -1.67 0.33 22.77
N ALA A 386 -2.15 -0.15 23.92
CA ALA A 386 -3.27 -1.08 24.00
C ALA A 386 -4.55 -0.34 24.48
N VAL A 387 -5.71 -0.88 24.12
CA VAL A 387 -6.99 -0.42 24.68
C VAL A 387 -6.95 -0.66 26.19
N GLY A 388 -7.31 0.35 26.98
CA GLY A 388 -7.22 0.34 28.44
C GLY A 388 -5.99 1.04 29.00
N ASP A 389 -4.96 1.32 28.20
CA ASP A 389 -3.78 2.04 28.67
C ASP A 389 -4.13 3.46 29.11
N ALA A 390 -3.61 3.88 30.28
CA ALA A 390 -3.64 5.26 30.72
C ALA A 390 -2.50 6.04 30.06
N VAL A 391 -2.82 7.06 29.29
CA VAL A 391 -1.84 7.82 28.51
C VAL A 391 -2.08 9.32 28.57
N ALA A 392 -1.02 10.10 28.36
CA ALA A 392 -1.13 11.51 28.09
C ALA A 392 -0.62 11.79 26.66
N LEU A 393 -1.42 12.44 25.85
CA LEU A 393 -1.08 12.86 24.51
C LEU A 393 -0.66 14.32 24.49
N ALA A 394 0.51 14.62 23.95
CA ALA A 394 0.93 15.99 23.67
C ALA A 394 0.89 16.26 22.17
N PRO A 395 0.20 17.31 21.69
CA PRO A 395 0.19 17.66 20.29
C PRO A 395 1.57 18.16 19.82
N VAL A 396 1.97 17.74 18.60
CA VAL A 396 3.28 18.09 17.99
C VAL A 396 3.08 18.85 16.66
N GLY A 397 1.88 19.39 16.45
CA GLY A 397 1.50 20.09 15.21
C GLY A 397 0.82 19.19 14.17
N GLN A 398 0.04 19.81 13.29
CA GLN A 398 -0.70 19.17 12.19
C GLN A 398 -1.54 17.90 12.59
N GLY A 399 -2.13 17.91 13.81
CA GLY A 399 -2.93 16.76 14.30
C GLY A 399 -2.12 15.53 14.66
N MET A 400 -0.79 15.66 14.79
CA MET A 400 0.10 14.63 15.31
C MET A 400 0.24 14.74 16.82
N ALA A 401 0.39 13.59 17.49
CA ALA A 401 0.59 13.50 18.92
C ALA A 401 1.82 12.66 19.27
N VAL A 402 2.43 12.96 20.39
CA VAL A 402 3.43 12.14 21.06
C VAL A 402 2.84 11.65 22.36
N VAL A 403 3.03 10.37 22.65
CA VAL A 403 2.67 9.79 23.95
C VAL A 403 3.70 10.24 24.97
N MET A 404 3.24 10.96 26.00
CA MET A 404 4.06 11.30 27.15
C MET A 404 4.01 10.12 28.13
N LYS A 405 5.15 9.69 28.64
CA LYS A 405 5.19 8.75 29.75
C LYS A 405 4.56 9.43 30.97
N GLY A 406 3.44 8.92 31.43
CA GLY A 406 2.92 9.27 32.73
C GLY A 406 3.98 8.94 33.79
N ARG A 407 4.49 9.94 34.50
CA ARG A 407 4.93 9.70 35.86
C ARG A 407 3.70 9.22 36.62
N SER A 408 3.81 8.06 37.28
CA SER A 408 2.77 7.50 38.12
C SER A 408 1.98 8.61 38.80
N LEU A 409 0.69 8.70 38.51
CA LEU A 409 -0.25 9.41 39.37
C LEU A 409 -0.52 8.51 40.58
N GLU A 410 0.50 8.27 41.39
CA GLU A 410 0.31 7.94 42.77
C GLU A 410 0.41 9.25 43.54
N ARG A 411 -0.75 9.81 43.85
CA ARG A 411 -1.12 10.45 45.09
C ARG A 411 -2.62 10.75 45.10
#